data_774f68aa14a3c82dc6a50ec0768e1513
#
_entry.id   774f68aa14a3c82dc6a50ec0768e1513
#
_cell.length_a   1.000
_cell.length_b   1.000
_cell.length_c   1.000
_cell.angle_alpha   90.00
_cell.angle_beta   90.00
_cell.angle_gamma   90.00
#
_symmetry.space_group_name_H-M   'P 1'
#
loop_
_entity.id
_entity.type
_entity.pdbx_description
1 polymer ?
#
loop_
_entity_poly.entity_id
_entity_poly.type
_entity_poly.pdbx_seq_one_letter_code
_entity_poly.pdbx_strand_id
1 'polypeptide(L)'
;DGILAYRSQHPDWLFADTLGMLCPFACRYGVQKQDKELLNLGIRQLELFFPKGMDEKTGLPYHGYDEKTGMKYGIIGWGRACGWMLLGLSQSILWISEQPAGAEQTNKLQAEQSAACPSSQSVAREGCNRLLLLQQQLLDSIFVWQRADGGFSWQLQAQEGHRDTSAEGMIGYGAWLAEETAAVQRSEQWSPALSRLAATLQTSIQKGYVADCSGECRGFAEYPQVYGTYPWGSGSALAFLAVQLFREENNDRAESVSY
;
A
#
# COMPACT_ATOMS: atom_id res chain seq x y z
N ASP A 1 -5.75 2.96 23.33
CA ASP A 1 -4.63 3.24 22.51
C ASP A 1 -4.74 2.92 21.01
N GLY A 2 -5.78 2.32 20.55
CA GLY A 2 -6.30 2.57 19.22
C GLY A 2 -5.84 1.67 18.09
N ILE A 3 -5.47 0.41 18.31
CA ILE A 3 -5.42 -0.55 17.22
C ILE A 3 -6.84 -0.97 16.82
N LEU A 4 -7.04 -1.18 15.52
CA LEU A 4 -8.28 -1.69 14.98
C LEU A 4 -8.15 -3.20 14.75
N ALA A 5 -8.85 -3.96 15.59
CA ALA A 5 -8.86 -5.40 15.47
C ALA A 5 -9.56 -5.84 14.18
N TYR A 6 -8.94 -6.77 13.47
CA TYR A 6 -9.54 -7.39 12.28
C TYR A 6 -10.68 -8.35 12.65
N ARG A 7 -10.60 -8.98 13.82
CA ARG A 7 -11.59 -9.94 14.33
C ARG A 7 -11.93 -9.64 15.78
N SER A 8 -13.20 -9.65 16.10
CA SER A 8 -13.69 -9.44 17.48
C SER A 8 -13.20 -10.49 18.48
N GLN A 9 -12.90 -11.70 18.01
CA GLN A 9 -12.35 -12.80 18.84
C GLN A 9 -10.89 -12.56 19.28
N HIS A 10 -10.17 -11.71 18.53
CA HIS A 10 -8.77 -11.37 18.79
C HIS A 10 -8.60 -9.85 18.74
N PRO A 11 -9.08 -9.13 19.77
CA PRO A 11 -9.11 -7.67 19.77
C PRO A 11 -7.70 -7.03 19.82
N ASP A 12 -6.71 -7.79 20.21
CA ASP A 12 -5.31 -7.34 20.30
C ASP A 12 -4.48 -7.68 19.04
N TRP A 13 -5.09 -8.33 18.02
CA TRP A 13 -4.38 -8.74 16.81
C TRP A 13 -4.54 -7.71 15.69
N LEU A 14 -3.40 -7.22 15.21
CA LEU A 14 -3.33 -6.37 14.03
C LEU A 14 -2.77 -7.16 12.84
N PHE A 15 -3.54 -7.20 11.76
CA PHE A 15 -3.15 -7.82 10.49
C PHE A 15 -2.68 -6.78 9.49
N ALA A 16 -1.70 -7.12 8.66
CA ALA A 16 -1.25 -6.29 7.55
C ALA A 16 -2.40 -5.95 6.58
N ASP A 17 -3.33 -6.89 6.37
CA ASP A 17 -4.52 -6.71 5.54
C ASP A 17 -5.39 -5.54 5.99
N THR A 18 -5.55 -5.35 7.31
CA THR A 18 -6.32 -4.23 7.89
C THR A 18 -5.80 -2.89 7.40
N LEU A 19 -4.49 -2.76 7.24
CA LEU A 19 -3.87 -1.50 6.84
C LEU A 19 -4.30 -1.09 5.42
N GLY A 20 -4.30 -2.04 4.48
CA GLY A 20 -4.72 -1.79 3.11
C GLY A 20 -6.22 -1.59 2.95
N MET A 21 -7.02 -2.27 3.77
CA MET A 21 -8.47 -2.22 3.66
C MET A 21 -9.08 -0.98 4.34
N LEU A 22 -8.50 -0.54 5.46
CA LEU A 22 -9.11 0.47 6.32
C LEU A 22 -8.44 1.83 6.23
N CYS A 23 -7.09 1.88 6.28
CA CYS A 23 -6.39 3.15 6.41
C CYS A 23 -6.67 4.13 5.25
N PRO A 24 -6.72 3.71 3.98
CA PRO A 24 -7.07 4.60 2.88
C PRO A 24 -8.47 5.22 3.02
N PHE A 25 -9.45 4.41 3.46
CA PHE A 25 -10.81 4.90 3.71
C PHE A 25 -10.81 5.92 4.85
N ALA A 26 -10.18 5.61 5.98
CA ALA A 26 -10.13 6.49 7.15
C ALA A 26 -9.45 7.82 6.81
N CYS A 27 -8.33 7.78 6.08
CA CYS A 27 -7.62 8.99 5.63
C CYS A 27 -8.48 9.82 4.67
N ARG A 28 -9.04 9.19 3.63
CA ARG A 28 -9.89 9.87 2.65
C ARG A 28 -11.11 10.53 3.29
N TYR A 29 -11.85 9.75 4.06
CA TYR A 29 -13.08 10.25 4.71
C TYR A 29 -12.74 11.32 5.74
N GLY A 30 -11.69 11.13 6.55
CA GLY A 30 -11.21 12.10 7.53
C GLY A 30 -10.85 13.43 6.88
N VAL A 31 -10.16 13.41 5.74
CA VAL A 31 -9.85 14.62 4.93
C VAL A 31 -11.14 15.26 4.41
N GLN A 32 -12.01 14.49 3.74
CA GLN A 32 -13.22 15.02 3.11
C GLN A 32 -14.23 15.60 4.11
N LYS A 33 -14.31 15.02 5.31
CA LYS A 33 -15.23 15.44 6.37
C LYS A 33 -14.59 16.35 7.41
N GLN A 34 -13.29 16.64 7.26
CA GLN A 34 -12.50 17.39 8.25
C GLN A 34 -12.53 16.73 9.65
N ASP A 35 -12.67 15.39 9.66
CA ASP A 35 -12.66 14.56 10.85
C ASP A 35 -11.21 14.19 11.22
N LYS A 36 -10.66 14.95 12.17
CA LYS A 36 -9.29 14.79 12.63
C LYS A 36 -9.06 13.46 13.37
N GLU A 37 -10.07 12.98 14.08
CA GLU A 37 -9.95 11.73 14.84
C GLU A 37 -9.85 10.56 13.91
N LEU A 38 -10.68 10.51 12.88
CA LEU A 38 -10.65 9.44 11.88
C LEU A 38 -9.40 9.51 11.00
N LEU A 39 -8.94 10.72 10.62
CA LEU A 39 -7.68 10.89 9.90
C LEU A 39 -6.49 10.37 10.72
N ASN A 40 -6.40 10.81 11.99
CA ASN A 40 -5.35 10.35 12.89
C ASN A 40 -5.41 8.84 13.13
N LEU A 41 -6.61 8.26 13.20
CA LEU A 41 -6.77 6.83 13.35
C LEU A 41 -6.14 6.07 12.15
N GLY A 42 -6.43 6.50 10.91
CA GLY A 42 -5.86 5.89 9.71
C GLY A 42 -4.35 5.99 9.66
N ILE A 43 -3.78 7.17 9.90
CA ILE A 43 -2.33 7.39 9.95
C ILE A 43 -1.68 6.52 11.03
N ARG A 44 -2.24 6.53 12.23
CA ARG A 44 -1.69 5.83 13.38
C ARG A 44 -1.66 4.30 13.20
N GLN A 45 -2.66 3.70 12.55
CA GLN A 45 -2.63 2.25 12.28
C GLN A 45 -1.39 1.86 11.45
N LEU A 46 -1.09 2.63 10.42
CA LEU A 46 0.09 2.44 9.60
C LEU A 46 1.38 2.59 10.42
N GLU A 47 1.49 3.66 11.20
CA GLU A 47 2.67 3.94 12.03
C GLU A 47 2.90 2.89 13.12
N LEU A 48 1.85 2.38 13.74
CA LEU A 48 1.94 1.39 14.82
C LEU A 48 2.44 0.02 14.33
N PHE A 49 2.16 -0.33 13.06
CA PHE A 49 2.55 -1.63 12.53
C PHE A 49 4.07 -1.74 12.34
N PHE A 50 4.72 -0.69 11.85
CA PHE A 50 6.14 -0.75 11.48
C PHE A 50 7.09 -1.17 12.62
N PRO A 51 7.04 -0.59 13.82
CA PRO A 51 7.97 -0.99 14.89
C PRO A 51 7.72 -2.39 15.44
N LYS A 52 6.54 -2.97 15.20
CA LYS A 52 6.12 -4.23 15.83
C LYS A 52 5.90 -5.36 14.84
N GLY A 53 5.39 -5.07 13.66
CA GLY A 53 4.97 -6.06 12.65
C GLY A 53 6.01 -6.36 11.58
N MET A 54 7.15 -5.66 11.56
CA MET A 54 8.21 -5.86 10.55
C MET A 54 9.31 -6.78 11.06
N ASP A 55 9.93 -7.51 10.12
CA ASP A 55 11.18 -8.22 10.38
C ASP A 55 12.37 -7.27 10.23
N GLU A 56 13.19 -7.17 11.27
CA GLU A 56 14.31 -6.21 11.33
C GLU A 56 15.42 -6.49 10.31
N LYS A 57 15.55 -7.75 9.87
CA LYS A 57 16.62 -8.15 8.94
C LYS A 57 16.27 -7.88 7.48
N THR A 58 15.01 -8.15 7.12
CA THR A 58 14.56 -8.05 5.73
C THR A 58 13.78 -6.76 5.45
N GLY A 59 13.27 -6.09 6.49
CA GLY A 59 12.36 -4.96 6.34
C GLY A 59 10.99 -5.36 5.79
N LEU A 60 10.69 -6.68 5.68
CA LEU A 60 9.41 -7.19 5.22
C LEU A 60 8.45 -7.44 6.38
N PRO A 61 7.14 -7.32 6.17
CA PRO A 61 6.17 -7.58 7.21
C PRO A 61 6.02 -9.06 7.53
N TYR A 62 5.74 -9.34 8.80
CA TYR A 62 4.96 -10.50 9.17
C TYR A 62 3.49 -10.31 8.74
N HIS A 63 2.70 -11.38 8.73
CA HIS A 63 1.27 -11.25 8.44
C HIS A 63 0.53 -10.38 9.46
N GLY A 64 0.99 -10.39 10.70
CA GLY A 64 0.48 -9.54 11.76
C GLY A 64 1.21 -9.74 13.08
N TYR A 65 0.71 -9.10 14.12
CA TYR A 65 1.24 -9.24 15.48
C TYR A 65 0.13 -9.07 16.51
N ASP A 66 0.42 -9.51 17.71
CA ASP A 66 -0.40 -9.32 18.91
C ASP A 66 0.11 -8.11 19.70
N GLU A 67 -0.71 -7.08 19.83
CA GLU A 67 -0.36 -5.81 20.50
C GLU A 67 -0.05 -6.02 21.99
N LYS A 68 -0.74 -6.97 22.63
CA LYS A 68 -0.61 -7.22 24.06
C LYS A 68 0.67 -7.95 24.41
N THR A 69 1.06 -8.93 23.59
CA THR A 69 2.23 -9.77 23.84
C THR A 69 3.46 -9.33 23.06
N GLY A 70 3.29 -8.53 22.01
CA GLY A 70 4.35 -8.18 21.06
C GLY A 70 4.75 -9.35 20.14
N MET A 71 4.03 -10.48 20.18
CA MET A 71 4.35 -11.65 19.38
C MET A 71 3.97 -11.42 17.92
N LYS A 72 4.92 -11.66 17.02
CA LYS A 72 4.73 -11.58 15.57
C LYS A 72 4.23 -12.91 15.03
N TYR A 73 3.28 -12.89 14.10
CA TYR A 73 2.61 -14.07 13.56
C TYR A 73 2.67 -14.14 12.03
N GLY A 74 2.63 -15.36 11.55
CA GLY A 74 2.63 -15.69 10.14
C GLY A 74 4.03 -15.73 9.54
N ILE A 75 4.11 -15.86 8.22
CA ILE A 75 5.38 -15.86 7.51
C ILE A 75 5.85 -14.44 7.23
N ILE A 76 7.16 -14.26 7.17
CA ILE A 76 7.80 -13.01 6.75
C ILE A 76 7.65 -12.88 5.23
N GLY A 77 7.25 -11.70 4.76
CA GLY A 77 7.24 -11.40 3.33
C GLY A 77 6.19 -12.17 2.54
N TRP A 78 5.05 -12.53 3.16
CA TRP A 78 3.91 -12.95 2.38
C TRP A 78 3.53 -11.84 1.39
N GLY A 79 3.59 -12.15 0.09
CA GLY A 79 3.50 -11.14 -0.96
C GLY A 79 2.24 -10.29 -0.89
N ARG A 80 1.09 -10.91 -0.56
CA ARG A 80 -0.17 -10.18 -0.40
C ARG A 80 -0.18 -9.26 0.83
N ALA A 81 0.48 -9.63 1.94
CA ALA A 81 0.63 -8.73 3.08
C ALA A 81 1.48 -7.51 2.74
N CYS A 82 2.58 -7.72 2.00
CA CYS A 82 3.39 -6.63 1.46
C CYS A 82 2.55 -5.70 0.57
N GLY A 83 1.74 -6.28 -0.30
CA GLY A 83 0.81 -5.55 -1.18
C GLY A 83 -0.23 -4.75 -0.41
N TRP A 84 -0.90 -5.33 0.59
CA TRP A 84 -1.86 -4.62 1.42
C TRP A 84 -1.24 -3.44 2.17
N MET A 85 -0.06 -3.63 2.76
CA MET A 85 0.63 -2.55 3.45
C MET A 85 1.02 -1.43 2.49
N LEU A 86 1.55 -1.76 1.32
CA LEU A 86 1.94 -0.76 0.33
C LEU A 86 0.73 0.01 -0.19
N LEU A 87 -0.40 -0.67 -0.46
CA LEU A 87 -1.66 0.00 -0.81
C LEU A 87 -2.16 0.91 0.32
N GLY A 88 -2.08 0.43 1.57
CA GLY A 88 -2.44 1.23 2.74
C GLY A 88 -1.67 2.53 2.82
N LEU A 89 -0.35 2.47 2.66
CA LEU A 89 0.52 3.65 2.64
C LEU A 89 0.23 4.55 1.44
N SER A 90 0.32 4.01 0.23
CA SER A 90 0.28 4.80 -1.00
C SER A 90 -1.06 5.52 -1.20
N GLN A 91 -2.17 4.83 -0.97
CA GLN A 91 -3.49 5.46 -1.07
C GLN A 91 -3.76 6.45 0.07
N SER A 92 -3.28 6.17 1.29
CA SER A 92 -3.43 7.12 2.40
C SER A 92 -2.66 8.40 2.13
N ILE A 93 -1.42 8.30 1.67
CA ILE A 93 -0.60 9.45 1.26
C ILE A 93 -1.28 10.25 0.16
N LEU A 94 -1.78 9.58 -0.89
CA LEU A 94 -2.53 10.22 -1.98
C LEU A 94 -3.67 11.09 -1.44
N TRP A 95 -4.56 10.51 -0.62
CA TRP A 95 -5.72 11.23 -0.10
C TRP A 95 -5.38 12.36 0.85
N ILE A 96 -4.28 12.21 1.62
CA ILE A 96 -3.81 13.28 2.50
C ILE A 96 -3.20 14.43 1.69
N SER A 97 -2.51 14.12 0.59
CA SER A 97 -1.83 15.10 -0.27
C SER A 97 -2.80 15.89 -1.16
N GLU A 98 -3.91 15.31 -1.56
CA GLU A 98 -4.92 15.92 -2.43
C GLU A 98 -5.82 16.95 -1.72
N GLN A 99 -5.45 17.43 -0.53
CA GLN A 99 -6.24 18.47 0.14
C GLN A 99 -6.39 19.71 -0.77
N PRO A 100 -7.61 20.19 -1.00
CA PRO A 100 -7.81 21.38 -1.82
C PRO A 100 -7.10 22.59 -1.19
N ALA A 101 -6.24 23.23 -1.96
CA ALA A 101 -5.53 24.45 -1.57
C ALA A 101 -6.47 25.64 -1.20
N GLY A 102 -7.78 25.47 -1.34
CA GLY A 102 -8.80 26.50 -1.09
C GLY A 102 -9.36 26.57 0.34
N ALA A 103 -8.97 25.66 1.24
CA ALA A 103 -9.47 25.72 2.63
C ALA A 103 -8.83 26.84 3.48
N GLU A 104 -7.82 27.53 2.97
CA GLU A 104 -7.16 28.62 3.69
C GLU A 104 -7.98 29.93 3.76
N GLN A 105 -8.92 30.15 2.83
CA GLN A 105 -9.59 31.46 2.75
C GLN A 105 -10.79 31.62 3.69
N THR A 106 -11.38 30.53 4.21
CA THR A 106 -12.53 30.62 5.12
C THR A 106 -12.18 30.68 6.61
N ASN A 107 -10.94 30.40 6.99
CA ASN A 107 -10.55 30.26 8.40
C ASN A 107 -9.77 31.45 9.00
N LYS A 108 -9.50 32.53 8.25
CA LYS A 108 -8.81 33.70 8.83
C LYS A 108 -9.57 34.40 9.96
N LEU A 109 -10.90 34.30 10.00
CA LEU A 109 -11.73 34.91 11.06
C LEU A 109 -11.89 34.03 12.31
N GLN A 110 -11.55 32.72 12.23
CA GLN A 110 -11.62 31.79 13.37
C GLN A 110 -10.26 31.47 13.98
N ALA A 111 -9.15 31.81 13.32
CA ALA A 111 -7.79 31.48 13.76
C ALA A 111 -7.27 32.30 14.94
N GLU A 112 -7.91 33.44 15.25
CA GLU A 112 -7.46 34.31 16.35
C GLU A 112 -7.88 33.85 17.75
N GLN A 113 -8.74 32.81 17.87
CA GLN A 113 -9.26 32.34 19.17
C GLN A 113 -8.78 30.96 19.63
N SER A 114 -7.91 30.27 18.91
CA SER A 114 -7.45 28.92 19.33
C SER A 114 -5.95 28.74 19.18
N ALA A 115 -5.18 29.34 20.07
CA ALA A 115 -3.71 29.27 20.10
C ALA A 115 -3.13 27.94 20.67
N ALA A 116 -3.92 26.90 20.92
CA ALA A 116 -3.50 25.72 21.67
C ALA A 116 -3.71 24.37 20.97
N CYS A 117 -4.31 24.30 19.75
CA CYS A 117 -4.50 23.03 19.07
C CYS A 117 -3.92 23.08 17.65
N PRO A 118 -3.01 22.12 17.25
CA PRO A 118 -2.49 22.08 15.89
C PRO A 118 -3.64 22.07 14.87
N SER A 119 -3.49 22.83 13.78
CA SER A 119 -4.49 22.80 12.71
C SER A 119 -4.56 21.41 12.09
N SER A 120 -5.73 21.01 11.54
CA SER A 120 -5.85 19.74 10.83
C SER A 120 -4.84 19.59 9.70
N GLN A 121 -4.42 20.69 9.10
CA GLN A 121 -3.42 20.73 8.04
C GLN A 121 -1.99 20.43 8.56
N SER A 122 -1.61 20.90 9.75
CA SER A 122 -0.29 20.56 10.32
C SER A 122 -0.21 19.07 10.66
N VAL A 123 -1.26 18.50 11.25
CA VAL A 123 -1.33 17.07 11.58
C VAL A 123 -1.28 16.20 10.30
N ALA A 124 -2.04 16.57 9.28
CA ALA A 124 -2.04 15.89 8.00
C ALA A 124 -0.65 15.92 7.33
N ARG A 125 0.00 17.07 7.31
CA ARG A 125 1.33 17.25 6.71
C ARG A 125 2.41 16.45 7.43
N GLU A 126 2.45 16.50 8.74
CA GLU A 126 3.40 15.71 9.53
C GLU A 126 3.17 14.23 9.38
N GLY A 127 1.91 13.78 9.44
CA GLY A 127 1.53 12.39 9.19
C GLY A 127 1.95 11.93 7.80
N CYS A 128 1.67 12.72 6.76
CA CYS A 128 2.07 12.43 5.39
C CYS A 128 3.58 12.24 5.26
N ASN A 129 4.39 13.12 5.83
CA ASN A 129 5.85 13.01 5.79
C ASN A 129 6.36 11.72 6.45
N ARG A 130 5.77 11.33 7.59
CA ARG A 130 6.14 10.06 8.24
C ARG A 130 5.74 8.85 7.40
N LEU A 131 4.54 8.85 6.81
CA LEU A 131 4.09 7.77 5.94
C LEU A 131 4.95 7.64 4.68
N LEU A 132 5.42 8.74 4.08
CA LEU A 132 6.35 8.73 2.95
C LEU A 132 7.66 8.01 3.27
N LEU A 133 8.22 8.22 4.46
CA LEU A 133 9.42 7.50 4.90
C LEU A 133 9.17 6.00 5.04
N LEU A 134 8.04 5.61 5.63
CA LEU A 134 7.66 4.21 5.79
C LEU A 134 7.38 3.54 4.43
N GLN A 135 6.77 4.27 3.51
CA GLN A 135 6.51 3.81 2.15
C GLN A 135 7.83 3.52 1.40
N GLN A 136 8.80 4.45 1.46
CA GLN A 136 10.09 4.25 0.83
C GLN A 136 10.82 3.05 1.41
N GLN A 137 10.86 2.91 2.73
CA GLN A 137 11.47 1.76 3.40
C GLN A 137 10.84 0.42 2.96
N LEU A 138 9.52 0.39 2.85
CA LEU A 138 8.82 -0.82 2.42
C LEU A 138 9.09 -1.14 0.94
N LEU A 139 9.09 -0.14 0.06
CA LEU A 139 9.42 -0.31 -1.36
C LEU A 139 10.85 -0.85 -1.54
N ASP A 140 11.84 -0.27 -0.87
CA ASP A 140 13.22 -0.73 -0.89
C ASP A 140 13.32 -2.19 -0.45
N SER A 141 12.58 -2.56 0.60
CA SER A 141 12.55 -3.92 1.12
C SER A 141 11.85 -4.92 0.20
N ILE A 142 10.83 -4.51 -0.55
CA ILE A 142 10.07 -5.38 -1.47
C ILE A 142 10.87 -5.64 -2.76
N PHE A 143 11.39 -4.58 -3.40
CA PHE A 143 11.92 -4.70 -4.74
C PHE A 143 13.26 -5.45 -4.83
N VAL A 144 14.00 -5.61 -3.75
CA VAL A 144 15.18 -6.50 -3.71
C VAL A 144 14.80 -7.98 -3.95
N TRP A 145 13.53 -8.33 -3.78
CA TRP A 145 12.99 -9.68 -3.99
C TRP A 145 12.25 -9.84 -5.31
N GLN A 146 12.31 -8.84 -6.20
CA GLN A 146 11.74 -9.00 -7.54
C GLN A 146 12.47 -10.14 -8.25
N ARG A 147 11.72 -11.08 -8.80
CA ARG A 147 12.25 -12.25 -9.52
C ARG A 147 12.94 -11.84 -10.82
N ALA A 148 13.76 -12.73 -11.34
CA ALA A 148 14.43 -12.54 -12.64
C ALA A 148 13.43 -12.34 -13.80
N ASP A 149 12.26 -12.98 -13.72
CA ASP A 149 11.16 -12.82 -14.68
C ASP A 149 10.37 -11.51 -14.51
N GLY A 150 10.67 -10.72 -13.47
CA GLY A 150 10.01 -9.45 -13.16
C GLY A 150 8.80 -9.57 -12.24
N GLY A 151 8.34 -10.78 -11.92
CA GLY A 151 7.21 -11.02 -11.02
C GLY A 151 7.58 -11.06 -9.53
N PHE A 152 6.62 -11.48 -8.72
CA PHE A 152 6.80 -11.73 -7.30
C PHE A 152 6.22 -13.09 -6.90
N SER A 153 6.94 -13.80 -6.03
CA SER A 153 6.46 -15.05 -5.43
C SER A 153 5.42 -14.78 -4.33
N TRP A 154 4.61 -15.79 -4.02
CA TRP A 154 3.63 -15.75 -2.92
C TRP A 154 4.25 -15.41 -1.55
N GLN A 155 5.52 -15.80 -1.35
CA GLN A 155 6.41 -15.33 -0.30
C GLN A 155 7.64 -14.74 -1.00
N LEU A 156 7.92 -13.47 -0.79
CA LEU A 156 8.87 -12.73 -1.61
C LEU A 156 10.27 -13.36 -1.64
N GLN A 157 10.74 -13.87 -0.49
CA GLN A 157 12.05 -14.51 -0.38
C GLN A 157 12.14 -15.86 -1.09
N ALA A 158 11.02 -16.52 -1.35
CA ALA A 158 10.97 -17.80 -2.09
C ALA A 158 10.97 -17.53 -3.61
N GLN A 159 12.08 -16.99 -4.15
CA GLN A 159 12.15 -16.52 -5.53
C GLN A 159 11.91 -17.59 -6.59
N GLU A 160 12.18 -18.86 -6.29
CA GLU A 160 11.85 -20.01 -7.15
C GLU A 160 10.46 -20.59 -6.86
N GLY A 161 9.75 -20.03 -5.88
CA GLY A 161 8.39 -20.41 -5.54
C GLY A 161 7.37 -20.00 -6.60
N HIS A 162 6.13 -20.43 -6.41
CA HIS A 162 5.03 -20.03 -7.29
C HIS A 162 4.80 -18.52 -7.24
N ARG A 163 4.55 -17.90 -8.40
CA ARG A 163 4.14 -16.48 -8.49
C ARG A 163 2.77 -16.29 -7.85
N ASP A 164 2.51 -15.05 -7.42
CA ASP A 164 1.19 -14.67 -6.91
C ASP A 164 0.73 -13.36 -7.54
N THR A 165 -0.18 -13.46 -8.51
CA THR A 165 -0.69 -12.30 -9.25
C THR A 165 -1.43 -11.30 -8.36
N SER A 166 -1.93 -11.70 -7.19
CA SER A 166 -2.49 -10.76 -6.21
C SER A 166 -1.41 -9.89 -5.57
N ALA A 167 -0.28 -10.48 -5.21
CA ALA A 167 0.88 -9.73 -4.73
C ALA A 167 1.43 -8.80 -5.81
N GLU A 168 1.59 -9.33 -7.03
CA GLU A 168 2.07 -8.56 -8.19
C GLU A 168 1.21 -7.35 -8.49
N GLY A 169 -0.11 -7.52 -8.55
CA GLY A 169 -1.04 -6.42 -8.81
C GLY A 169 -1.07 -5.38 -7.70
N MET A 170 -1.10 -5.81 -6.42
CA MET A 170 -1.12 -4.90 -5.27
C MET A 170 0.19 -4.13 -5.12
N ILE A 171 1.33 -4.81 -5.24
CA ILE A 171 2.66 -4.18 -5.17
C ILE A 171 2.83 -3.22 -6.34
N GLY A 172 2.50 -3.66 -7.55
CA GLY A 172 2.62 -2.83 -8.76
C GLY A 172 1.79 -1.56 -8.68
N TYR A 173 0.51 -1.67 -8.30
CA TYR A 173 -0.37 -0.51 -8.18
C TYR A 173 0.06 0.42 -7.04
N GLY A 174 0.43 -0.13 -5.88
CA GLY A 174 0.92 0.66 -4.75
C GLY A 174 2.23 1.39 -5.04
N ALA A 175 3.15 0.76 -5.76
CA ALA A 175 4.40 1.39 -6.17
C ALA A 175 4.19 2.47 -7.25
N TRP A 176 3.29 2.23 -8.21
CA TRP A 176 2.90 3.24 -9.18
C TRP A 176 2.30 4.48 -8.48
N LEU A 177 1.40 4.29 -7.52
CA LEU A 177 0.86 5.40 -6.72
C LEU A 177 1.96 6.15 -5.96
N ALA A 178 2.99 5.45 -5.47
CA ALA A 178 4.11 6.09 -4.79
C ALA A 178 4.92 7.00 -5.72
N GLU A 179 5.14 6.60 -6.98
CA GLU A 179 5.80 7.45 -8.00
C GLU A 179 4.96 8.68 -8.34
N GLU A 180 3.63 8.53 -8.45
CA GLU A 180 2.72 9.64 -8.78
C GLU A 180 2.54 10.64 -7.62
N THR A 181 2.54 10.14 -6.37
CA THR A 181 2.35 10.99 -5.18
C THR A 181 3.63 11.58 -4.64
N ALA A 182 4.80 11.12 -5.06
CA ALA A 182 6.09 11.74 -4.76
C ALA A 182 6.22 13.10 -5.50
N ALA A 183 5.25 13.98 -5.27
CA ALA A 183 4.99 15.23 -5.98
C ALA A 183 6.13 16.27 -5.92
N VAL A 184 7.29 15.95 -5.36
CA VAL A 184 8.46 16.84 -5.28
C VAL A 184 9.69 16.26 -5.98
N GLN A 185 9.76 14.95 -6.12
CA GLN A 185 10.78 14.28 -6.92
C GLN A 185 10.10 13.08 -7.56
N ARG A 186 9.66 13.21 -8.82
CA ARG A 186 9.29 12.06 -9.63
C ARG A 186 10.48 11.11 -9.65
N SER A 187 10.51 10.21 -8.70
CA SER A 187 11.48 9.16 -8.64
C SER A 187 10.98 8.09 -9.59
N GLU A 188 11.45 8.11 -10.83
CA GLU A 188 11.28 7.00 -11.76
C GLU A 188 12.10 5.77 -11.34
N GLN A 189 12.50 5.73 -10.06
CA GLN A 189 13.35 4.69 -9.49
C GLN A 189 12.78 3.29 -9.74
N TRP A 190 11.46 3.14 -9.65
CA TRP A 190 10.77 1.87 -9.78
C TRP A 190 10.24 1.61 -11.18
N SER A 191 10.16 2.62 -12.06
CA SER A 191 9.55 2.51 -13.39
C SER A 191 10.07 1.33 -14.22
N PRO A 192 11.39 1.04 -14.31
CA PRO A 192 11.86 -0.13 -15.03
C PRO A 192 11.43 -1.47 -14.41
N ALA A 193 11.35 -1.51 -13.07
CA ALA A 193 10.88 -2.69 -12.34
C ALA A 193 9.39 -2.90 -12.53
N LEU A 194 8.60 -1.81 -12.53
CA LEU A 194 7.17 -1.83 -12.78
C LEU A 194 6.83 -2.26 -14.22
N SER A 195 7.59 -1.83 -15.21
CA SER A 195 7.40 -2.27 -16.59
C SER A 195 7.65 -3.78 -16.74
N ARG A 196 8.71 -4.31 -16.12
CA ARG A 196 8.94 -5.77 -16.10
C ARG A 196 7.83 -6.51 -15.38
N LEU A 197 7.36 -5.99 -14.25
CA LEU A 197 6.27 -6.57 -13.47
C LEU A 197 4.97 -6.62 -14.29
N ALA A 198 4.63 -5.53 -14.99
CA ALA A 198 3.45 -5.48 -15.86
C ALA A 198 3.52 -6.49 -17.00
N ALA A 199 4.66 -6.58 -17.69
CA ALA A 199 4.88 -7.55 -18.74
C ALA A 199 4.71 -9.00 -18.23
N THR A 200 5.25 -9.28 -17.04
CA THR A 200 5.15 -10.60 -16.42
C THR A 200 3.71 -10.91 -15.98
N LEU A 201 3.02 -9.95 -15.37
CA LEU A 201 1.63 -10.10 -14.95
C LEU A 201 0.69 -10.38 -16.13
N GLN A 202 0.92 -9.73 -17.29
CA GLN A 202 0.16 -9.98 -18.51
C GLN A 202 0.22 -11.44 -18.97
N THR A 203 1.31 -12.17 -18.70
CA THR A 203 1.43 -13.60 -19.06
C THR A 203 0.46 -14.49 -18.29
N SER A 204 -0.05 -14.04 -17.16
CA SER A 204 -1.05 -14.76 -16.35
C SER A 204 -2.50 -14.45 -16.76
N ILE A 205 -2.71 -13.60 -17.78
CA ILE A 205 -4.06 -13.34 -18.30
C ILE A 205 -4.42 -14.43 -19.29
N GLN A 206 -5.43 -15.24 -18.96
CA GLN A 206 -5.91 -16.36 -19.78
C GLN A 206 -7.41 -16.20 -20.01
N LYS A 207 -7.84 -16.10 -21.27
CA LYS A 207 -9.26 -15.99 -21.64
C LYS A 207 -10.06 -14.94 -20.87
N GLY A 208 -9.43 -13.81 -20.55
CA GLY A 208 -10.04 -12.70 -19.80
C GLY A 208 -10.03 -12.88 -18.27
N TYR A 209 -9.36 -13.89 -17.75
CA TYR A 209 -9.18 -14.11 -16.32
C TYR A 209 -7.70 -13.97 -15.94
N VAL A 210 -7.44 -13.53 -14.72
CA VAL A 210 -6.09 -13.52 -14.13
C VAL A 210 -5.89 -14.79 -13.36
N ALA A 211 -4.99 -15.64 -13.84
CA ALA A 211 -4.58 -16.90 -13.20
C ALA A 211 -3.47 -16.66 -12.15
N ASP A 212 -2.92 -17.73 -11.62
CA ASP A 212 -1.76 -17.74 -10.70
C ASP A 212 -1.92 -16.87 -9.44
N CYS A 213 -3.16 -16.62 -9.04
CA CYS A 213 -3.46 -15.94 -7.79
C CYS A 213 -3.49 -16.95 -6.64
N SER A 214 -2.77 -16.68 -5.56
CA SER A 214 -2.81 -17.52 -4.36
C SER A 214 -4.18 -17.47 -3.69
N GLY A 215 -4.64 -18.62 -3.22
CA GLY A 215 -5.90 -18.79 -2.54
C GLY A 215 -5.96 -18.07 -1.18
N GLU A 216 -7.07 -18.26 -0.50
CA GLU A 216 -7.31 -17.69 0.83
C GLU A 216 -6.32 -18.24 1.85
N CYS A 217 -5.73 -17.35 2.67
CA CYS A 217 -5.01 -17.76 3.87
C CYS A 217 -5.99 -18.06 5.02
N ARG A 218 -5.61 -18.97 5.90
CA ARG A 218 -6.43 -19.35 7.05
C ARG A 218 -5.79 -18.86 8.35
N GLY A 219 -6.04 -17.59 8.65
CA GLY A 219 -5.43 -16.89 9.77
C GLY A 219 -3.93 -16.70 9.60
N PHE A 220 -3.18 -16.70 10.69
CA PHE A 220 -1.73 -16.46 10.66
C PHE A 220 -0.87 -17.69 10.32
N ALA A 221 -1.44 -18.91 10.35
CA ALA A 221 -0.65 -20.13 10.36
C ALA A 221 -0.74 -20.95 9.06
N GLU A 222 -1.79 -20.76 8.26
CA GLU A 222 -2.04 -21.58 7.11
C GLU A 222 -2.07 -20.77 5.81
N TYR A 223 -1.18 -21.13 4.90
CA TYR A 223 -1.07 -20.55 3.57
C TYR A 223 -1.20 -21.69 2.53
N PRO A 224 -2.44 -22.10 2.20
CA PRO A 224 -2.65 -23.16 1.23
C PRO A 224 -2.00 -22.81 -0.10
N GLN A 225 -1.20 -23.75 -0.63
CA GLN A 225 -0.53 -23.60 -1.92
C GLN A 225 -1.49 -23.96 -3.05
N VAL A 226 -2.62 -23.27 -3.09
CA VAL A 226 -3.67 -23.41 -4.11
C VAL A 226 -3.72 -22.12 -4.91
N TYR A 227 -3.59 -22.24 -6.21
CA TYR A 227 -3.55 -21.12 -7.14
C TYR A 227 -4.68 -21.21 -8.14
N GLY A 228 -5.22 -20.06 -8.52
CA GLY A 228 -6.36 -20.00 -9.41
C GLY A 228 -6.74 -18.57 -9.76
N THR A 229 -8.01 -18.38 -10.09
CA THR A 229 -8.58 -17.07 -10.38
C THR A 229 -9.42 -16.61 -9.19
N TYR A 230 -9.03 -15.50 -8.57
CA TYR A 230 -9.72 -14.94 -7.42
C TYR A 230 -9.94 -13.43 -7.61
N PRO A 231 -11.00 -12.85 -7.00
CA PRO A 231 -11.31 -11.42 -7.15
C PRO A 231 -10.17 -10.49 -6.73
N TRP A 232 -9.44 -10.82 -5.67
CA TRP A 232 -8.31 -10.03 -5.17
C TRP A 232 -7.09 -10.06 -6.10
N GLY A 233 -6.92 -11.13 -6.89
CA GLY A 233 -5.92 -11.16 -7.96
C GLY A 233 -6.37 -10.36 -9.17
N SER A 234 -7.58 -10.60 -9.66
CA SER A 234 -8.11 -9.92 -10.84
C SER A 234 -8.26 -8.41 -10.64
N GLY A 235 -8.78 -7.99 -9.48
CA GLY A 235 -8.98 -6.57 -9.18
C GLY A 235 -7.67 -5.80 -9.06
N SER A 236 -6.68 -6.34 -8.36
CA SER A 236 -5.38 -5.69 -8.22
C SER A 236 -4.59 -5.67 -9.53
N ALA A 237 -4.64 -6.76 -10.31
CA ALA A 237 -4.02 -6.83 -11.63
C ALA A 237 -4.63 -5.80 -12.59
N LEU A 238 -5.97 -5.69 -12.62
CA LEU A 238 -6.66 -4.70 -13.45
C LEU A 238 -6.24 -3.28 -13.07
N ALA A 239 -6.21 -2.95 -11.77
CA ALA A 239 -5.81 -1.63 -11.30
C ALA A 239 -4.39 -1.28 -11.76
N PHE A 240 -3.43 -2.20 -11.59
CA PHE A 240 -2.05 -1.94 -11.97
C PHE A 240 -1.86 -1.86 -13.49
N LEU A 241 -2.40 -2.80 -14.25
CA LEU A 241 -2.23 -2.81 -15.71
C LEU A 241 -2.91 -1.61 -16.38
N ALA A 242 -4.07 -1.16 -15.88
CA ALA A 242 -4.74 0.02 -16.40
C ALA A 242 -3.88 1.29 -16.26
N VAL A 243 -3.22 1.48 -15.12
CA VAL A 243 -2.37 2.67 -14.93
C VAL A 243 -1.05 2.59 -15.70
N GLN A 244 -0.53 1.40 -15.96
CA GLN A 244 0.63 1.23 -16.85
C GLN A 244 0.30 1.56 -18.29
N LEU A 245 -0.82 1.09 -18.82
CA LEU A 245 -1.29 1.44 -20.16
C LEU A 245 -1.50 2.95 -20.32
N PHE A 246 -2.09 3.59 -19.32
CA PHE A 246 -2.29 5.03 -19.33
C PHE A 246 -0.96 5.81 -19.37
N ARG A 247 0.07 5.33 -18.65
CA ARG A 247 1.41 5.93 -18.66
C ARG A 247 2.08 5.78 -20.03
N GLU A 248 2.00 4.61 -20.65
CA GLU A 248 2.57 4.33 -21.97
C GLU A 248 1.92 5.22 -23.03
N GLU A 249 0.60 5.33 -23.08
CA GLU A 249 -0.12 6.21 -24.03
C GLU A 249 0.26 7.69 -23.88
N ASN A 250 0.50 8.16 -22.65
CA ASN A 250 0.90 9.55 -22.42
C ASN A 250 2.34 9.82 -22.87
N ASN A 251 3.25 8.85 -22.69
CA ASN A 251 4.63 8.96 -23.14
C ASN A 251 4.70 8.99 -24.68
N ASP A 252 3.97 8.11 -25.36
CA ASP A 252 3.90 8.08 -26.83
C ASP A 252 3.35 9.40 -27.41
N ARG A 253 2.35 10.00 -26.76
CA ARG A 253 1.82 11.30 -27.15
C ARG A 253 2.83 12.43 -26.96
N ALA A 254 3.58 12.42 -25.86
CA ALA A 254 4.61 13.43 -25.60
C ALA A 254 5.74 13.37 -26.62
N GLU A 255 6.18 12.17 -27.01
CA GLU A 255 7.17 11.98 -28.07
C GLU A 255 6.66 12.39 -29.44
N SER A 256 5.39 12.15 -29.76
CA SER A 256 4.79 12.51 -31.03
C SER A 256 4.61 14.02 -31.23
N VAL A 257 4.58 14.82 -30.18
CA VAL A 257 4.44 16.30 -30.23
C VAL A 257 5.81 16.99 -30.30
N SER A 258 6.90 16.26 -30.07
CA SER A 258 8.27 16.81 -30.09
C SER A 258 8.94 16.77 -31.48
N TYR A 259 8.22 16.32 -32.52
CA TYR A 259 8.60 16.34 -33.93
C TYR A 259 7.70 17.33 -34.72
#